data_a600eb464df8f9f12565b20e6f853717
#
_entry.id   a600eb464df8f9f12565b20e6f853717
#
_cell.length_a   1.000
_cell.length_b   1.000
_cell.length_c   1.000
_cell.angle_alpha   90.00
_cell.angle_beta   90.00
_cell.angle_gamma   90.00
#
_symmetry.space_group_name_H-M   'P 1'
#
loop_
_entity.id
_entity.type
_entity.pdbx_description
1 polymer ?
#
loop_
_entity_poly.entity_id
_entity_poly.type
_entity_poly.pdbx_seq_one_letter_code
_entity_poly.pdbx_strand_id
1 'polypeptide(L)'
;MRKVLAIAFSAFAISASAADAVKATVHADQAGAKINKEIYGQFSEHLGSCIYGGLWVGEDSQIPNINGYRKDVFEALKALKIPVMRWPGGCFADDYHWMDGIGPKSQRPSLRNNNWGGTIEDNSFGTHEFLNLCEMLGCEPYISGNVGSGTVKEMAQWVEYMTSDGDTPMARLRRQNGRDKAWKVKYFGIGNEAWGCGGNMTPQYYSDEFRKFNTYLRDQGQNRLYRIASGASDYDYDWTKVCMDKIGDRMQGISLHYYTCTGWNGPKGSATKFDTDQYYWALGKCLEIEEVIKKHKAIMDQKDPKGKIGLLVDEWGTWWDEEPGTISGHLYQQNALRDAFVAALSLNVFHKYTDRVKMANIAQVVNVLQSMILTDQEGTGHMVLTPTYHVFQMYTPFMEATYLPVDLESETIQCSKEYFKAKQDTKDNSTRPCPVLSASAAKTTDGSIVLAITNVSLDKAQTIDFDLAGFKAKSVSGRILTSKNVADYNDFQHPDVVSPKEYKDAKLNKKGTLNVKIPAKSIIVLNIK
;
A
#
# COMPACT_ATOMS: atom_id res chain seq x y z
N MET A 1 83.80 -1.50 4.86
CA MET A 1 82.82 -1.28 5.93
C MET A 1 81.51 -0.75 5.33
N ARG A 2 80.52 -1.62 5.07
CA ARG A 2 79.20 -1.24 4.57
C ARG A 2 78.26 -1.09 5.78
N LYS A 3 77.74 0.11 5.97
CA LYS A 3 76.71 0.38 7.03
C LYS A 3 75.36 -0.05 6.46
N VAL A 4 74.72 -1.01 7.08
CA VAL A 4 73.33 -1.41 6.83
C VAL A 4 72.43 -0.50 7.66
N LEU A 5 71.58 0.25 7.01
CA LEU A 5 70.56 1.08 7.64
C LEU A 5 69.28 0.24 7.81
N ALA A 6 68.93 -0.06 9.05
CA ALA A 6 67.68 -0.75 9.36
C ALA A 6 66.55 0.30 9.44
N ILE A 7 65.58 0.20 8.54
CA ILE A 7 64.34 1.01 8.57
C ILE A 7 63.33 0.21 9.41
N ALA A 8 62.99 0.75 10.55
CA ALA A 8 61.90 0.22 11.41
C ALA A 8 60.54 0.70 10.82
N PHE A 9 59.74 -0.22 10.33
CA PHE A 9 58.36 0.01 10.02
C PHE A 9 57.51 -0.01 11.30
N SER A 10 57.07 1.17 11.75
CA SER A 10 56.06 1.28 12.78
C SER A 10 54.68 0.99 12.16
N ALA A 11 54.11 -0.16 12.46
CA ALA A 11 52.73 -0.47 12.12
C ALA A 11 51.82 0.38 13.04
N PHE A 12 51.22 1.41 12.49
CA PHE A 12 50.10 2.07 13.15
C PHE A 12 48.88 1.14 13.06
N ALA A 13 48.54 0.49 14.15
CA ALA A 13 47.27 -0.16 14.34
C ALA A 13 46.18 0.94 14.44
N ILE A 14 45.43 1.16 13.37
CA ILE A 14 44.20 1.95 13.43
C ILE A 14 43.21 1.10 14.22
N SER A 15 43.06 1.38 15.51
CA SER A 15 41.95 0.85 16.31
C SER A 15 40.67 1.52 15.75
N ALA A 16 39.89 0.78 14.95
CA ALA A 16 38.54 1.15 14.65
C ALA A 16 37.77 1.16 15.98
N SER A 17 37.53 2.34 16.52
CA SER A 17 36.58 2.53 17.60
C SER A 17 35.24 1.95 17.12
N ALA A 18 34.73 0.93 17.80
CA ALA A 18 33.37 0.47 17.57
C ALA A 18 32.47 1.68 17.84
N ALA A 19 31.72 2.13 16.83
CA ALA A 19 30.76 3.19 17.02
C ALA A 19 29.79 2.75 18.14
N ASP A 20 29.50 3.66 19.07
CA ASP A 20 28.56 3.39 20.15
C ASP A 20 27.19 2.98 19.56
N ALA A 21 26.55 2.00 20.20
CA ALA A 21 25.24 1.55 19.76
C ALA A 21 24.21 2.68 19.90
N VAL A 22 23.41 2.88 18.88
CA VAL A 22 22.27 3.79 18.92
C VAL A 22 21.31 3.33 20.02
N LYS A 23 20.81 4.25 20.83
CA LYS A 23 19.84 3.94 21.87
C LYS A 23 18.43 4.16 21.35
N ALA A 24 17.55 3.23 21.69
CA ALA A 24 16.14 3.30 21.33
C ALA A 24 15.28 2.75 22.48
N THR A 25 14.03 3.21 22.53
CA THR A 25 13.05 2.72 23.51
C THR A 25 11.76 2.31 22.81
N VAL A 26 11.30 1.10 23.06
CA VAL A 26 9.94 0.66 22.72
C VAL A 26 9.08 0.81 23.97
N HIS A 27 8.09 1.69 23.94
CA HIS A 27 7.22 1.98 25.08
C HIS A 27 6.07 0.97 25.17
N ALA A 28 6.37 -0.27 25.62
CA ALA A 28 5.35 -1.30 25.79
C ALA A 28 4.40 -1.03 26.97
N ASP A 29 4.72 -0.08 27.82
CA ASP A 29 3.90 0.47 28.89
C ASP A 29 2.92 1.58 28.43
N GLN A 30 3.03 2.05 27.17
CA GLN A 30 2.22 3.11 26.58
C GLN A 30 1.47 2.60 25.36
N ALA A 31 0.40 1.83 25.59
CA ALA A 31 -0.41 1.28 24.49
C ALA A 31 -1.12 2.39 23.70
N GLY A 32 -0.87 2.44 22.40
CA GLY A 32 -1.54 3.30 21.43
C GLY A 32 -2.86 2.71 20.94
N ALA A 33 -3.31 3.19 19.76
CA ALA A 33 -4.48 2.65 19.08
C ALA A 33 -4.17 1.30 18.42
N LYS A 34 -5.24 0.53 18.15
CA LYS A 34 -5.15 -0.72 17.40
C LYS A 34 -4.81 -0.44 15.92
N ILE A 35 -3.86 -1.15 15.40
CA ILE A 35 -3.52 -1.13 13.97
C ILE A 35 -4.59 -1.92 13.22
N ASN A 36 -5.43 -1.23 12.45
CA ASN A 36 -6.42 -1.90 11.64
C ASN A 36 -5.75 -2.75 10.56
N LYS A 37 -6.22 -3.98 10.41
CA LYS A 37 -5.69 -4.87 9.35
C LYS A 37 -5.86 -4.27 7.95
N GLU A 38 -6.89 -3.46 7.71
CA GLU A 38 -7.18 -2.82 6.43
C GLU A 38 -6.07 -1.83 5.97
N ILE A 39 -5.12 -1.45 6.83
CA ILE A 39 -3.89 -0.72 6.45
C ILE A 39 -3.04 -1.55 5.45
N TYR A 40 -3.22 -2.87 5.43
CA TYR A 40 -2.55 -3.79 4.50
C TYR A 40 -3.40 -4.12 3.28
N GLY A 41 -4.35 -3.25 2.95
CA GLY A 41 -5.25 -3.40 1.81
C GLY A 41 -4.55 -3.35 0.47
N GLN A 42 -5.24 -3.90 -0.51
CA GLN A 42 -4.79 -3.98 -1.90
C GLN A 42 -5.74 -3.19 -2.80
N PHE A 43 -5.22 -2.72 -3.92
CA PHE A 43 -6.00 -2.05 -4.95
C PHE A 43 -5.88 -2.81 -6.26
N SER A 44 -7.02 -3.08 -6.88
CA SER A 44 -7.14 -3.67 -8.21
C SER A 44 -7.99 -2.80 -9.10
N GLU A 45 -7.53 -2.55 -10.30
CA GLU A 45 -8.21 -1.71 -11.29
C GLU A 45 -8.22 -2.38 -12.64
N HIS A 46 -9.23 -2.12 -13.45
CA HIS A 46 -9.20 -2.39 -14.89
C HIS A 46 -8.17 -1.46 -15.55
N LEU A 47 -6.91 -1.76 -15.33
CA LEU A 47 -5.74 -1.04 -15.80
C LEU A 47 -4.67 -2.05 -16.23
N GLY A 48 -4.20 -1.94 -17.46
CA GLY A 48 -3.19 -2.84 -17.99
C GLY A 48 -3.55 -4.31 -17.76
N SER A 49 -2.63 -5.05 -17.21
CA SER A 49 -2.80 -6.47 -16.87
C SER A 49 -3.02 -6.73 -15.37
N CYS A 50 -3.58 -5.76 -14.63
CA CYS A 50 -3.92 -6.01 -13.22
C CYS A 50 -5.04 -7.05 -13.10
N ILE A 51 -6.10 -6.90 -13.88
CA ILE A 51 -7.23 -7.85 -13.90
C ILE A 51 -6.96 -8.96 -14.91
N TYR A 52 -6.99 -8.65 -16.20
CA TYR A 52 -6.83 -9.64 -17.27
C TYR A 52 -5.37 -10.04 -17.45
N GLY A 53 -5.08 -11.34 -17.29
CA GLY A 53 -3.71 -11.88 -17.26
C GLY A 53 -3.04 -11.82 -15.89
N GLY A 54 -3.53 -10.97 -15.00
CA GLY A 54 -3.09 -10.84 -13.60
C GLY A 54 -3.96 -11.64 -12.63
N LEU A 55 -5.07 -11.06 -12.19
CA LEU A 55 -6.02 -11.75 -11.29
C LEU A 55 -6.87 -12.78 -12.01
N TRP A 56 -7.25 -12.51 -13.26
CA TRP A 56 -8.20 -13.26 -14.05
C TRP A 56 -7.62 -13.70 -15.38
N VAL A 57 -7.76 -14.98 -15.71
CA VAL A 57 -7.34 -15.55 -16.99
C VAL A 57 -8.49 -16.24 -17.73
N GLY A 58 -9.66 -16.36 -17.09
CA GLY A 58 -10.79 -17.10 -17.63
C GLY A 58 -10.73 -18.60 -17.30
N GLU A 59 -11.91 -19.23 -17.29
CA GLU A 59 -12.06 -20.63 -16.89
C GLU A 59 -11.43 -21.60 -17.88
N ASP A 60 -11.46 -21.24 -19.18
CA ASP A 60 -10.93 -22.05 -20.29
C ASP A 60 -9.44 -21.81 -20.57
N SER A 61 -8.76 -20.99 -19.77
CA SER A 61 -7.35 -20.67 -19.95
C SER A 61 -6.46 -21.90 -19.75
N GLN A 62 -5.39 -22.00 -20.54
CA GLN A 62 -4.32 -22.99 -20.33
C GLN A 62 -3.42 -22.63 -19.12
N ILE A 63 -3.46 -21.37 -18.67
CA ILE A 63 -2.79 -20.95 -17.42
C ILE A 63 -3.55 -21.58 -16.26
N PRO A 64 -2.87 -22.26 -15.31
CA PRO A 64 -3.53 -22.87 -14.15
C PRO A 64 -4.40 -21.87 -13.41
N ASN A 65 -5.69 -22.21 -13.25
CA ASN A 65 -6.67 -21.34 -12.64
C ASN A 65 -7.64 -22.09 -11.71
N ILE A 66 -8.33 -21.34 -10.88
CA ILE A 66 -9.41 -21.78 -10.01
C ILE A 66 -10.65 -20.96 -10.40
N ASN A 67 -11.56 -21.55 -11.14
CA ASN A 67 -12.76 -20.85 -11.64
C ASN A 67 -12.43 -19.56 -12.41
N GLY A 68 -11.37 -19.56 -13.21
CA GLY A 68 -10.90 -18.40 -13.98
C GLY A 68 -9.91 -17.47 -13.26
N TYR A 69 -9.80 -17.57 -11.94
CA TYR A 69 -8.77 -16.81 -11.19
C TYR A 69 -7.41 -17.49 -11.34
N ARG A 70 -6.40 -16.73 -11.68
CA ARG A 70 -5.05 -17.24 -11.82
C ARG A 70 -4.58 -17.88 -10.51
N LYS A 71 -4.27 -19.19 -10.54
CA LYS A 71 -4.07 -20.01 -9.34
C LYS A 71 -2.88 -19.55 -8.50
N ASP A 72 -1.74 -19.31 -9.12
CA ASP A 72 -0.51 -18.88 -8.45
C ASP A 72 -0.70 -17.52 -7.75
N VAL A 73 -1.34 -16.56 -8.43
CA VAL A 73 -1.68 -15.25 -7.87
C VAL A 73 -2.65 -15.40 -6.70
N PHE A 74 -3.70 -16.20 -6.86
CA PHE A 74 -4.67 -16.49 -5.79
C PHE A 74 -3.99 -17.07 -4.55
N GLU A 75 -3.12 -18.06 -4.72
CA GLU A 75 -2.39 -18.71 -3.61
C GLU A 75 -1.45 -17.73 -2.91
N ALA A 76 -0.75 -16.86 -3.65
CA ALA A 76 0.11 -15.82 -3.09
C ALA A 76 -0.68 -14.79 -2.26
N LEU A 77 -1.82 -14.32 -2.76
CA LEU A 77 -2.69 -13.37 -2.05
C LEU A 77 -3.34 -14.03 -0.81
N LYS A 78 -3.72 -15.30 -0.91
CA LYS A 78 -4.23 -16.10 0.22
C LYS A 78 -3.18 -16.25 1.33
N ALA A 79 -1.93 -16.54 0.95
CA ALA A 79 -0.81 -16.65 1.89
C ALA A 79 -0.50 -15.30 2.57
N LEU A 80 -0.66 -14.18 1.85
CA LEU A 80 -0.48 -12.83 2.37
C LEU A 80 -1.60 -12.41 3.33
N LYS A 81 -2.74 -13.11 3.33
CA LYS A 81 -3.93 -12.83 4.15
C LYS A 81 -4.42 -11.39 3.95
N ILE A 82 -4.51 -10.97 2.68
CA ILE A 82 -4.96 -9.61 2.39
C ILE A 82 -6.30 -9.32 3.06
N PRO A 83 -6.45 -8.18 3.74
CA PRO A 83 -7.66 -7.91 4.55
C PRO A 83 -8.79 -7.26 3.76
N VAL A 84 -8.45 -6.50 2.72
CA VAL A 84 -9.40 -5.75 1.88
C VAL A 84 -8.83 -5.59 0.48
N MET A 85 -9.69 -5.66 -0.54
CA MET A 85 -9.35 -5.37 -1.93
C MET A 85 -10.31 -4.33 -2.50
N ARG A 86 -9.78 -3.26 -3.08
CA ARG A 86 -10.51 -2.17 -3.74
C ARG A 86 -10.65 -2.46 -5.23
N TRP A 87 -11.84 -2.24 -5.80
CA TRP A 87 -12.21 -2.48 -7.20
C TRP A 87 -13.48 -1.66 -7.56
N PRO A 88 -13.81 -1.33 -8.83
CA PRO A 88 -13.18 -1.72 -10.10
C PRO A 88 -12.02 -0.82 -10.51
N GLY A 89 -11.73 0.22 -9.77
CA GLY A 89 -10.67 1.14 -10.12
C GLY A 89 -10.58 2.34 -9.21
N GLY A 90 -9.66 3.15 -9.58
CA GLY A 90 -9.48 4.57 -9.54
C GLY A 90 -10.27 5.25 -10.64
N CYS A 91 -9.57 5.85 -11.63
CA CYS A 91 -10.21 6.56 -12.74
C CYS A 91 -11.18 5.68 -13.54
N PHE A 92 -10.88 4.40 -13.72
CA PHE A 92 -11.79 3.49 -14.44
C PHE A 92 -13.15 3.37 -13.75
N ALA A 93 -13.23 3.51 -12.43
CA ALA A 93 -14.50 3.39 -11.70
C ALA A 93 -15.55 4.42 -12.14
N ASP A 94 -15.13 5.61 -12.57
CA ASP A 94 -16.02 6.69 -12.97
C ASP A 94 -16.47 6.64 -14.46
N ASP A 95 -15.91 5.66 -15.22
CA ASP A 95 -16.38 5.24 -16.54
C ASP A 95 -17.10 3.87 -16.52
N TYR A 96 -17.08 3.16 -15.38
CA TYR A 96 -17.59 1.80 -15.27
C TYR A 96 -19.10 1.74 -14.99
N HIS A 97 -19.85 1.10 -15.90
CA HIS A 97 -21.25 0.79 -15.73
C HIS A 97 -21.41 -0.68 -15.31
N TRP A 98 -21.68 -0.93 -14.04
CA TRP A 98 -21.64 -2.24 -13.43
C TRP A 98 -22.55 -3.30 -14.07
N MET A 99 -23.65 -2.89 -14.71
CA MET A 99 -24.55 -3.79 -15.44
C MET A 99 -23.87 -4.45 -16.63
N ASP A 100 -22.86 -3.84 -17.22
CA ASP A 100 -22.08 -4.40 -18.33
C ASP A 100 -21.22 -5.58 -17.88
N GLY A 101 -20.90 -5.68 -16.58
CA GLY A 101 -20.10 -6.74 -15.98
C GLY A 101 -20.91 -7.84 -15.29
N ILE A 102 -22.20 -8.01 -15.59
CA ILE A 102 -23.06 -9.07 -14.99
C ILE A 102 -23.75 -9.89 -16.07
N GLY A 103 -24.36 -11.00 -15.66
CA GLY A 103 -25.02 -11.94 -16.57
C GLY A 103 -24.06 -12.84 -17.34
N PRO A 104 -24.54 -13.54 -18.38
CA PRO A 104 -23.71 -14.44 -19.19
C PRO A 104 -22.55 -13.70 -19.85
N LYS A 105 -21.31 -14.16 -19.65
CA LYS A 105 -20.09 -13.49 -20.15
C LYS A 105 -20.14 -13.25 -21.67
N SER A 106 -20.71 -14.15 -22.45
CA SER A 106 -20.86 -14.02 -23.90
C SER A 106 -21.81 -12.91 -24.35
N GLN A 107 -22.58 -12.33 -23.43
CA GLN A 107 -23.55 -11.26 -23.71
C GLN A 107 -23.10 -9.92 -23.09
N ARG A 108 -22.02 -9.91 -22.36
CA ARG A 108 -21.48 -8.67 -21.78
C ARG A 108 -20.89 -7.79 -22.89
N PRO A 109 -21.21 -6.49 -22.92
CA PRO A 109 -20.61 -5.60 -23.92
C PRO A 109 -19.14 -5.38 -23.63
N SER A 110 -18.33 -5.23 -24.66
CA SER A 110 -16.98 -4.73 -24.54
C SER A 110 -16.99 -3.20 -24.48
N LEU A 111 -16.07 -2.64 -23.72
CA LEU A 111 -15.87 -1.19 -23.66
C LEU A 111 -14.41 -0.83 -23.93
N ARG A 112 -14.18 0.38 -24.41
CA ARG A 112 -12.82 0.93 -24.51
C ARG A 112 -12.44 1.59 -23.21
N ASN A 113 -11.31 1.17 -22.63
CA ASN A 113 -10.74 1.82 -21.47
C ASN A 113 -10.09 3.15 -21.88
N ASN A 114 -10.81 4.23 -21.71
CA ASN A 114 -10.35 5.56 -22.12
C ASN A 114 -9.29 6.14 -21.18
N ASN A 115 -9.21 5.65 -19.95
CA ASN A 115 -8.25 6.11 -18.96
C ASN A 115 -6.87 5.45 -19.15
N TRP A 116 -6.87 4.15 -19.54
CA TRP A 116 -5.66 3.34 -19.51
C TRP A 116 -5.39 2.62 -20.83
N GLY A 117 -4.45 3.14 -21.60
CA GLY A 117 -3.93 2.51 -22.83
C GLY A 117 -4.92 2.35 -23.99
N GLY A 118 -6.17 2.74 -23.84
CA GLY A 118 -7.21 2.58 -24.87
C GLY A 118 -7.56 1.11 -25.17
N THR A 119 -7.26 0.21 -24.25
CA THR A 119 -7.51 -1.24 -24.36
C THR A 119 -9.00 -1.54 -24.39
N ILE A 120 -9.38 -2.62 -25.08
CA ILE A 120 -10.75 -3.12 -25.06
C ILE A 120 -10.91 -4.08 -23.88
N GLU A 121 -11.78 -3.72 -22.95
CA GLU A 121 -12.20 -4.54 -21.82
C GLU A 121 -13.40 -5.40 -22.22
N ASP A 122 -13.35 -6.71 -22.03
CA ASP A 122 -14.42 -7.63 -22.43
C ASP A 122 -15.49 -7.86 -21.36
N ASN A 123 -15.32 -7.23 -20.21
CA ASN A 123 -16.18 -7.37 -19.03
C ASN A 123 -16.37 -8.81 -18.53
N SER A 124 -15.47 -9.74 -18.89
CA SER A 124 -15.52 -11.12 -18.37
C SER A 124 -15.24 -11.21 -16.86
N PHE A 125 -14.62 -10.17 -16.29
CA PHE A 125 -14.45 -9.97 -14.86
C PHE A 125 -15.30 -8.77 -14.39
N GLY A 126 -16.34 -9.06 -13.63
CA GLY A 126 -17.28 -8.06 -13.12
C GLY A 126 -17.65 -8.29 -11.67
N THR A 127 -18.85 -7.87 -11.27
CA THR A 127 -19.32 -7.91 -9.87
C THR A 127 -19.24 -9.31 -9.26
N HIS A 128 -19.69 -10.35 -9.97
CA HIS A 128 -19.68 -11.72 -9.47
C HIS A 128 -18.25 -12.24 -9.29
N GLU A 129 -17.42 -12.05 -10.29
CA GLU A 129 -16.04 -12.49 -10.29
C GLU A 129 -15.25 -11.81 -9.16
N PHE A 130 -15.41 -10.50 -8.99
CA PHE A 130 -14.72 -9.78 -7.91
C PHE A 130 -15.18 -10.20 -6.52
N LEU A 131 -16.49 -10.22 -6.28
CA LEU A 131 -17.01 -10.53 -4.95
C LEU A 131 -16.76 -11.99 -4.54
N ASN A 132 -16.82 -12.93 -5.50
CA ASN A 132 -16.48 -14.33 -5.27
C ASN A 132 -14.98 -14.48 -4.96
N LEU A 133 -14.11 -13.74 -5.66
CA LEU A 133 -12.67 -13.71 -5.35
C LEU A 133 -12.45 -13.25 -3.90
N CYS A 134 -13.10 -12.19 -3.46
CA CYS A 134 -13.00 -11.70 -2.09
C CYS A 134 -13.47 -12.74 -1.06
N GLU A 135 -14.59 -13.42 -1.31
CA GLU A 135 -15.05 -14.50 -0.45
C GLU A 135 -14.03 -15.66 -0.36
N MET A 136 -13.47 -16.10 -1.49
CA MET A 136 -12.48 -17.17 -1.54
C MET A 136 -11.18 -16.79 -0.83
N LEU A 137 -10.73 -15.55 -0.97
CA LEU A 137 -9.55 -15.00 -0.27
C LEU A 137 -9.84 -14.79 1.22
N GLY A 138 -11.09 -14.50 1.59
CA GLY A 138 -11.49 -14.13 2.95
C GLY A 138 -11.18 -12.68 3.27
N CYS A 139 -11.17 -11.81 2.27
CA CYS A 139 -10.97 -10.37 2.42
C CYS A 139 -12.28 -9.58 2.23
N GLU A 140 -12.32 -8.37 2.79
CA GLU A 140 -13.45 -7.46 2.59
C GLU A 140 -13.38 -6.83 1.19
N PRO A 141 -14.50 -6.79 0.44
CA PRO A 141 -14.56 -5.99 -0.77
C PRO A 141 -14.69 -4.51 -0.45
N TYR A 142 -13.95 -3.67 -1.19
CA TYR A 142 -14.14 -2.23 -1.23
C TYR A 142 -14.54 -1.84 -2.66
N ILE A 143 -15.79 -1.45 -2.84
CA ILE A 143 -16.36 -1.07 -4.13
C ILE A 143 -16.20 0.43 -4.35
N SER A 144 -15.58 0.84 -5.47
CA SER A 144 -15.56 2.23 -5.91
C SER A 144 -16.76 2.51 -6.81
N GLY A 145 -17.68 3.35 -6.35
CA GLY A 145 -18.90 3.70 -7.08
C GLY A 145 -18.69 4.85 -8.06
N ASN A 146 -19.35 4.78 -9.21
CA ASN A 146 -19.26 5.75 -10.30
C ASN A 146 -20.10 7.02 -9.99
N VAL A 147 -19.45 8.13 -9.69
CA VAL A 147 -20.06 9.45 -9.54
C VAL A 147 -19.83 10.32 -10.78
N GLY A 148 -18.81 10.00 -11.58
CA GLY A 148 -18.43 10.73 -12.79
C GLY A 148 -19.46 10.63 -13.89
N SER A 149 -19.62 9.47 -14.50
CA SER A 149 -20.58 9.23 -15.58
C SER A 149 -21.84 8.48 -15.15
N GLY A 150 -21.84 7.87 -13.95
CA GLY A 150 -22.95 7.08 -13.43
C GLY A 150 -24.12 7.92 -12.90
N THR A 151 -25.23 7.24 -12.64
CA THR A 151 -26.42 7.85 -12.06
C THR A 151 -26.66 7.38 -10.63
N VAL A 152 -27.37 8.19 -9.84
CA VAL A 152 -27.82 7.83 -8.49
C VAL A 152 -28.59 6.51 -8.49
N LYS A 153 -29.48 6.32 -9.48
CA LYS A 153 -30.28 5.10 -9.61
C LYS A 153 -29.39 3.88 -9.84
N GLU A 154 -28.43 4.00 -10.75
CA GLU A 154 -27.50 2.92 -11.08
C GLU A 154 -26.69 2.48 -9.87
N MET A 155 -26.10 3.42 -9.13
CA MET A 155 -25.33 3.11 -7.94
C MET A 155 -26.21 2.49 -6.83
N ALA A 156 -27.43 3.00 -6.61
CA ALA A 156 -28.37 2.43 -5.65
C ALA A 156 -28.79 1.00 -6.02
N GLN A 157 -29.00 0.75 -7.33
CA GLN A 157 -29.32 -0.57 -7.84
C GLN A 157 -28.12 -1.54 -7.70
N TRP A 158 -26.90 -1.07 -7.83
CA TRP A 158 -25.72 -1.90 -7.61
C TRP A 158 -25.60 -2.36 -6.16
N VAL A 159 -25.80 -1.45 -5.20
CA VAL A 159 -25.84 -1.81 -3.78
C VAL A 159 -26.95 -2.82 -3.50
N GLU A 160 -28.17 -2.59 -4.03
CA GLU A 160 -29.28 -3.53 -3.89
C GLU A 160 -28.96 -4.90 -4.50
N TYR A 161 -28.39 -4.93 -5.70
CA TYR A 161 -27.96 -6.16 -6.39
C TYR A 161 -27.01 -6.99 -5.54
N MET A 162 -25.99 -6.34 -4.99
CA MET A 162 -24.96 -7.02 -4.21
C MET A 162 -25.44 -7.48 -2.84
N THR A 163 -26.28 -6.69 -2.17
CA THR A 163 -26.47 -6.81 -0.71
C THR A 163 -27.89 -7.09 -0.24
N SER A 164 -28.90 -7.07 -1.13
CA SER A 164 -30.29 -7.38 -0.75
C SER A 164 -30.62 -8.86 -0.88
N ASP A 165 -31.13 -9.46 0.21
CA ASP A 165 -31.70 -10.82 0.20
C ASP A 165 -33.24 -10.79 0.06
N GLY A 166 -33.86 -9.62 -0.01
CA GLY A 166 -35.30 -9.45 -0.21
C GLY A 166 -35.77 -9.89 -1.59
N ASP A 167 -37.09 -9.86 -1.79
CA ASP A 167 -37.70 -10.06 -3.11
C ASP A 167 -37.80 -8.75 -3.88
N THR A 168 -36.65 -8.20 -4.22
CA THR A 168 -36.51 -6.94 -4.97
C THR A 168 -36.07 -7.21 -6.40
N PRO A 169 -36.29 -6.26 -7.35
CA PRO A 169 -35.88 -6.46 -8.74
C PRO A 169 -34.41 -6.81 -8.91
N MET A 170 -33.52 -6.12 -8.18
CA MET A 170 -32.07 -6.35 -8.29
C MET A 170 -31.64 -7.65 -7.62
N ALA A 171 -32.26 -8.03 -6.51
CA ALA A 171 -32.01 -9.34 -5.89
C ALA A 171 -32.51 -10.49 -6.78
N ARG A 172 -33.64 -10.34 -7.47
CA ARG A 172 -34.11 -11.32 -8.47
C ARG A 172 -33.13 -11.42 -9.65
N LEU A 173 -32.65 -10.29 -10.17
CA LEU A 173 -31.66 -10.26 -11.23
C LEU A 173 -30.34 -10.97 -10.82
N ARG A 174 -29.86 -10.75 -9.59
CA ARG A 174 -28.70 -11.48 -9.06
C ARG A 174 -28.93 -13.00 -9.08
N ARG A 175 -30.11 -13.45 -8.62
CA ARG A 175 -30.47 -14.86 -8.62
C ARG A 175 -30.54 -15.44 -10.03
N GLN A 176 -31.12 -14.71 -10.98
CA GLN A 176 -31.12 -15.08 -12.40
C GLN A 176 -29.71 -15.22 -12.97
N ASN A 177 -28.78 -14.42 -12.48
CA ASN A 177 -27.36 -14.47 -12.84
C ASN A 177 -26.57 -15.53 -12.02
N GLY A 178 -27.26 -16.44 -11.31
CA GLY A 178 -26.65 -17.63 -10.69
C GLY A 178 -26.19 -17.43 -9.23
N ARG A 179 -26.55 -16.33 -8.58
CA ARG A 179 -26.19 -16.12 -7.18
C ARG A 179 -27.42 -15.88 -6.29
N ASP A 180 -27.77 -16.87 -5.47
CA ASP A 180 -28.94 -16.80 -4.58
C ASP A 180 -28.73 -15.82 -3.43
N LYS A 181 -27.68 -16.02 -2.64
CA LYS A 181 -27.41 -15.22 -1.45
C LYS A 181 -26.70 -13.90 -1.78
N ALA A 182 -27.09 -12.84 -1.10
CA ALA A 182 -26.35 -11.57 -1.13
C ALA A 182 -24.91 -11.76 -0.63
N TRP A 183 -24.02 -10.92 -1.15
CA TRP A 183 -22.70 -10.77 -0.56
C TRP A 183 -22.74 -9.82 0.63
N LYS A 184 -21.70 -9.85 1.44
CA LYS A 184 -21.41 -8.81 2.41
C LYS A 184 -20.48 -7.79 1.78
N VAL A 185 -20.94 -6.56 1.64
CA VAL A 185 -20.14 -5.43 1.14
C VAL A 185 -20.12 -4.38 2.24
N LYS A 186 -18.97 -4.24 2.87
CA LYS A 186 -18.79 -3.27 3.96
C LYS A 186 -18.36 -1.91 3.41
N TYR A 187 -17.32 -1.86 2.60
CA TYR A 187 -16.71 -0.62 2.15
C TYR A 187 -17.25 -0.21 0.79
N PHE A 188 -17.75 1.03 0.72
CA PHE A 188 -18.30 1.58 -0.51
C PHE A 188 -17.86 3.03 -0.69
N GLY A 189 -17.07 3.27 -1.73
CA GLY A 189 -16.62 4.59 -2.15
C GLY A 189 -17.69 5.29 -3.00
N ILE A 190 -18.00 6.53 -2.68
CA ILE A 190 -18.90 7.38 -3.46
C ILE A 190 -18.03 8.32 -4.29
N GLY A 191 -17.60 7.85 -5.45
CA GLY A 191 -16.66 8.52 -6.36
C GLY A 191 -15.20 8.19 -6.07
N ASN A 192 -14.36 8.52 -7.03
CA ASN A 192 -12.91 8.42 -6.99
C ASN A 192 -12.31 9.68 -7.62
N GLU A 193 -11.25 10.27 -7.02
CA GLU A 193 -10.52 11.42 -7.56
C GLU A 193 -11.45 12.47 -8.23
N ALA A 194 -12.52 12.82 -7.54
CA ALA A 194 -13.57 13.67 -8.10
C ALA A 194 -13.06 15.07 -8.52
N TRP A 195 -11.91 15.48 -8.00
CA TRP A 195 -11.17 16.68 -8.40
C TRP A 195 -10.47 16.54 -9.77
N GLY A 196 -10.30 15.33 -10.26
CA GLY A 196 -9.60 14.96 -11.50
C GLY A 196 -10.47 14.08 -12.40
N CYS A 197 -10.00 12.86 -12.67
CA CYS A 197 -10.66 11.93 -13.58
C CYS A 197 -12.08 11.55 -13.15
N GLY A 198 -12.42 11.62 -11.89
CA GLY A 198 -13.75 11.34 -11.36
C GLY A 198 -14.77 12.47 -11.53
N GLY A 199 -14.53 13.42 -12.45
CA GLY A 199 -15.53 14.43 -12.80
C GLY A 199 -15.05 15.89 -12.79
N ASN A 200 -13.77 16.14 -12.47
CA ASN A 200 -13.16 17.47 -12.44
C ASN A 200 -13.98 18.49 -11.64
N MET A 201 -14.39 18.08 -10.45
CA MET A 201 -15.30 18.82 -9.57
C MET A 201 -14.54 19.73 -8.62
N THR A 202 -15.21 20.80 -8.16
CA THR A 202 -14.77 21.52 -6.94
C THR A 202 -15.20 20.72 -5.70
N PRO A 203 -14.54 20.90 -4.54
CA PRO A 203 -14.93 20.18 -3.32
C PRO A 203 -16.35 20.50 -2.86
N GLN A 204 -16.86 21.71 -3.18
CA GLN A 204 -18.24 22.11 -2.91
C GLN A 204 -19.23 21.32 -3.74
N TYR A 205 -18.99 21.24 -5.05
CA TYR A 205 -19.85 20.50 -5.99
C TYR A 205 -19.80 18.99 -5.70
N TYR A 206 -18.61 18.42 -5.47
CA TYR A 206 -18.49 17.03 -5.06
C TYR A 206 -19.28 16.74 -3.77
N SER A 207 -19.20 17.61 -2.77
CA SER A 207 -19.96 17.44 -1.53
C SER A 207 -21.45 17.42 -1.76
N ASP A 208 -21.98 18.21 -2.70
CA ASP A 208 -23.39 18.22 -3.05
C ASP A 208 -23.79 16.95 -3.84
N GLU A 209 -22.94 16.48 -4.78
CA GLU A 209 -23.14 15.19 -5.44
C GLU A 209 -23.06 14.02 -4.44
N PHE A 210 -22.06 14.00 -3.54
CA PHE A 210 -21.98 12.99 -2.48
C PHE A 210 -23.28 12.91 -1.68
N ARG A 211 -23.84 14.05 -1.25
CA ARG A 211 -25.11 14.09 -0.49
C ARG A 211 -26.24 13.48 -1.30
N LYS A 212 -26.33 13.79 -2.58
CA LYS A 212 -27.35 13.27 -3.49
C LYS A 212 -27.23 11.74 -3.64
N PHE A 213 -26.06 11.23 -3.98
CA PHE A 213 -25.81 9.80 -4.11
C PHE A 213 -26.03 9.07 -2.77
N ASN A 214 -25.45 9.55 -1.69
CA ASN A 214 -25.55 8.93 -0.36
C ASN A 214 -26.99 8.83 0.16
N THR A 215 -27.87 9.76 -0.22
CA THR A 215 -29.29 9.74 0.18
C THR A 215 -29.99 8.46 -0.30
N TYR A 216 -29.61 7.92 -1.44
CA TYR A 216 -30.24 6.74 -2.04
C TYR A 216 -29.44 5.45 -1.84
N LEU A 217 -28.20 5.51 -1.37
CA LEU A 217 -27.43 4.35 -0.97
C LEU A 217 -27.91 3.84 0.38
N ARG A 218 -28.88 2.96 0.35
CA ARG A 218 -29.52 2.44 1.57
C ARG A 218 -28.87 1.12 1.98
N ASP A 219 -28.68 0.96 3.28
CA ASP A 219 -28.33 -0.33 3.86
C ASP A 219 -29.41 -1.36 3.57
N GLN A 220 -29.03 -2.58 3.21
CA GLN A 220 -29.93 -3.68 2.87
C GLN A 220 -29.91 -4.75 3.97
N GLY A 221 -31.04 -5.05 4.56
CA GLY A 221 -31.14 -6.08 5.61
C GLY A 221 -30.15 -5.85 6.76
N GLN A 222 -29.23 -6.78 6.95
CA GLN A 222 -28.15 -6.68 7.94
C GLN A 222 -26.85 -6.07 7.39
N ASN A 223 -26.75 -5.84 6.09
CA ASN A 223 -25.58 -5.22 5.50
C ASN A 223 -25.53 -3.72 5.83
N ARG A 224 -24.44 -3.28 6.42
CA ARG A 224 -24.19 -1.87 6.75
C ARG A 224 -23.00 -1.37 5.96
N LEU A 225 -23.22 -0.34 5.15
CA LEU A 225 -22.17 0.29 4.35
C LEU A 225 -21.32 1.22 5.22
N TYR A 226 -20.02 1.08 5.09
CA TYR A 226 -19.03 2.08 5.50
C TYR A 226 -18.79 2.97 4.26
N ARG A 227 -19.42 4.15 4.27
CA ARG A 227 -19.44 5.08 3.13
C ARG A 227 -18.20 5.95 3.16
N ILE A 228 -17.47 5.94 2.04
CA ILE A 228 -16.19 6.61 1.88
C ILE A 228 -16.37 7.74 0.87
N ALA A 229 -16.04 8.95 1.26
CA ALA A 229 -16.01 10.08 0.35
C ALA A 229 -14.70 10.10 -0.45
N SER A 230 -14.78 10.47 -1.74
CA SER A 230 -13.59 10.81 -2.53
C SER A 230 -12.88 12.00 -1.89
N GLY A 231 -11.68 11.77 -1.42
CA GLY A 231 -10.90 12.73 -0.67
C GLY A 231 -9.83 13.42 -1.51
N ALA A 232 -8.90 14.05 -0.84
CA ALA A 232 -7.86 14.86 -1.43
C ALA A 232 -6.76 14.05 -2.11
N SER A 233 -6.06 14.68 -3.05
CA SER A 233 -4.70 14.29 -3.45
C SER A 233 -3.68 15.11 -2.68
N ASP A 234 -2.65 14.43 -2.19
CA ASP A 234 -1.46 15.06 -1.59
C ASP A 234 -1.80 16.18 -0.58
N TYR A 235 -1.48 17.41 -0.94
CA TYR A 235 -1.52 18.61 -0.10
C TYR A 235 -2.82 19.41 -0.25
N ASP A 236 -3.86 18.90 -0.90
CA ASP A 236 -5.14 19.62 -1.03
C ASP A 236 -5.95 19.58 0.27
N TYR A 237 -5.49 20.33 1.24
CA TYR A 237 -6.13 20.44 2.56
C TYR A 237 -7.49 21.11 2.52
N ASP A 238 -7.73 22.00 1.53
CA ASP A 238 -9.02 22.66 1.36
C ASP A 238 -10.11 21.67 0.96
N TRP A 239 -9.78 20.69 0.11
CA TRP A 239 -10.69 19.59 -0.22
C TRP A 239 -11.19 18.86 1.04
N THR A 240 -10.28 18.43 1.89
CA THR A 240 -10.64 17.75 3.14
C THR A 240 -11.46 18.65 4.07
N LYS A 241 -11.07 19.93 4.20
CA LYS A 241 -11.79 20.89 5.03
C LYS A 241 -13.24 21.07 4.57
N VAL A 242 -13.45 21.28 3.27
CA VAL A 242 -14.81 21.47 2.69
C VAL A 242 -15.65 20.21 2.86
N CYS A 243 -15.09 19.02 2.58
CA CYS A 243 -15.79 17.76 2.78
C CYS A 243 -16.19 17.55 4.26
N MET A 244 -15.26 17.79 5.20
CA MET A 244 -15.57 17.69 6.63
C MET A 244 -16.66 18.68 7.06
N ASP A 245 -16.66 19.89 6.52
CA ASP A 245 -17.66 20.91 6.84
C ASP A 245 -19.06 20.58 6.28
N LYS A 246 -19.13 20.03 5.05
CA LYS A 246 -20.40 19.84 4.32
C LYS A 246 -21.01 18.45 4.48
N ILE A 247 -20.19 17.40 4.61
CA ILE A 247 -20.63 16.00 4.59
C ILE A 247 -20.02 15.12 5.69
N GLY A 248 -19.27 15.68 6.64
CA GLY A 248 -18.63 14.92 7.71
C GLY A 248 -19.61 14.11 8.57
N ASP A 249 -20.86 14.54 8.71
CA ASP A 249 -21.93 13.83 9.41
C ASP A 249 -22.55 12.66 8.62
N ARG A 250 -22.16 12.48 7.35
CA ARG A 250 -22.77 11.55 6.39
C ARG A 250 -21.83 10.47 5.87
N MET A 251 -20.54 10.56 6.17
CA MET A 251 -19.51 9.60 5.78
C MET A 251 -18.89 8.93 7.00
N GLN A 252 -18.38 7.72 6.82
CA GLN A 252 -17.59 7.00 7.81
C GLN A 252 -16.09 7.08 7.52
N GLY A 253 -15.73 7.43 6.29
CA GLY A 253 -14.34 7.63 5.88
C GLY A 253 -14.20 8.65 4.76
N ILE A 254 -13.00 9.19 4.64
CA ILE A 254 -12.58 10.03 3.52
C ILE A 254 -11.27 9.50 2.97
N SER A 255 -11.16 9.42 1.65
CA SER A 255 -9.94 8.93 1.00
C SER A 255 -8.82 9.98 1.00
N LEU A 256 -7.60 9.50 0.81
CA LEU A 256 -6.40 10.30 0.58
C LEU A 256 -5.51 9.55 -0.39
N HIS A 257 -5.09 10.18 -1.48
CA HIS A 257 -4.15 9.62 -2.42
C HIS A 257 -2.77 10.28 -2.25
N TYR A 258 -1.71 9.47 -2.25
CA TYR A 258 -0.34 9.95 -2.18
C TYR A 258 0.62 9.01 -2.91
N TYR A 259 1.24 9.49 -3.97
CA TYR A 259 2.24 8.72 -4.71
C TYR A 259 3.65 9.27 -4.50
N THR A 260 4.60 8.36 -4.32
CA THR A 260 6.02 8.66 -4.39
C THR A 260 6.44 8.70 -5.86
N CYS A 261 6.40 9.90 -6.45
CA CYS A 261 6.77 10.12 -7.84
C CYS A 261 7.46 11.49 -8.01
N THR A 262 8.17 11.66 -9.12
CA THR A 262 8.93 12.89 -9.42
C THR A 262 8.09 14.04 -9.96
N GLY A 263 6.77 13.86 -10.06
CA GLY A 263 5.82 14.82 -10.63
C GLY A 263 4.89 14.16 -11.63
N TRP A 264 3.84 14.86 -12.00
CA TRP A 264 2.79 14.33 -12.87
C TRP A 264 3.09 14.53 -14.36
N ASN A 265 4.00 15.47 -14.68
CA ASN A 265 4.40 15.77 -16.06
C ASN A 265 5.83 15.31 -16.31
N GLY A 266 6.05 14.69 -17.48
CA GLY A 266 7.38 14.23 -17.92
C GLY A 266 7.83 12.91 -17.29
N PRO A 267 9.08 12.50 -17.57
CA PRO A 267 9.64 11.25 -17.09
C PRO A 267 9.72 11.17 -15.58
N LYS A 268 9.35 10.04 -15.01
CA LYS A 268 9.39 9.76 -13.56
C LYS A 268 10.66 9.03 -13.12
N GLY A 269 11.43 8.53 -14.08
CA GLY A 269 12.63 7.76 -13.85
C GLY A 269 12.39 6.25 -13.81
N SER A 270 13.46 5.48 -14.04
CA SER A 270 13.39 4.02 -14.10
C SER A 270 13.13 3.38 -12.75
N ALA A 271 12.34 2.32 -12.74
CA ALA A 271 12.10 1.50 -11.56
C ALA A 271 13.38 0.77 -11.08
N THR A 272 14.28 0.42 -12.01
CA THR A 272 15.45 -0.43 -11.72
C THR A 272 16.81 0.22 -12.02
N LYS A 273 16.83 1.32 -12.79
CA LYS A 273 18.06 2.03 -13.16
C LYS A 273 18.05 3.43 -12.56
N PHE A 274 18.57 3.55 -11.35
CA PHE A 274 18.62 4.80 -10.61
C PHE A 274 19.94 4.93 -9.83
N ASP A 275 20.33 6.16 -9.58
CA ASP A 275 21.53 6.49 -8.81
C ASP A 275 21.25 6.73 -7.31
N THR A 276 22.28 7.08 -6.57
CA THR A 276 22.20 7.37 -5.12
C THR A 276 21.27 8.53 -4.81
N ASP A 277 21.31 9.59 -5.62
CA ASP A 277 20.45 10.77 -5.40
C ASP A 277 18.98 10.44 -5.65
N GLN A 278 18.68 9.69 -6.71
CA GLN A 278 17.32 9.21 -7.00
C GLN A 278 16.79 8.29 -5.90
N TYR A 279 17.65 7.45 -5.33
CA TYR A 279 17.29 6.59 -4.20
C TYR A 279 16.89 7.41 -2.97
N TYR A 280 17.76 8.31 -2.50
CA TYR A 280 17.46 9.09 -1.29
C TYR A 280 16.35 10.11 -1.50
N TRP A 281 16.23 10.65 -2.73
CA TRP A 281 15.10 11.50 -3.07
C TRP A 281 13.77 10.76 -2.93
N ALA A 282 13.68 9.53 -3.46
CA ALA A 282 12.48 8.70 -3.38
C ALA A 282 12.07 8.42 -1.92
N LEU A 283 13.05 8.12 -1.04
CA LEU A 283 12.77 7.88 0.38
C LEU A 283 12.34 9.16 1.10
N GLY A 284 12.97 10.29 0.83
CA GLY A 284 12.56 11.59 1.36
C GLY A 284 11.15 11.96 0.91
N LYS A 285 10.84 11.77 -0.40
CA LYS A 285 9.50 12.00 -0.95
C LYS A 285 8.45 11.08 -0.34
N CYS A 286 8.76 9.81 -0.16
CA CYS A 286 7.88 8.86 0.53
C CYS A 286 7.49 9.35 1.94
N LEU A 287 8.45 9.85 2.71
CA LEU A 287 8.22 10.29 4.09
C LEU A 287 7.42 11.60 4.22
N GLU A 288 7.25 12.36 3.14
CA GLU A 288 6.35 13.53 3.14
C GLU A 288 4.90 13.14 3.44
N ILE A 289 4.51 11.89 3.18
CA ILE A 289 3.17 11.38 3.54
C ILE A 289 2.85 11.56 5.02
N GLU A 290 3.85 11.58 5.89
CA GLU A 290 3.64 11.83 7.32
C GLU A 290 3.09 13.22 7.60
N GLU A 291 3.65 14.26 6.96
CA GLU A 291 3.15 15.63 7.10
C GLU A 291 1.79 15.81 6.43
N VAL A 292 1.57 15.15 5.29
CA VAL A 292 0.28 15.13 4.61
C VAL A 292 -0.80 14.55 5.54
N ILE A 293 -0.58 13.35 6.08
CA ILE A 293 -1.50 12.72 7.04
C ILE A 293 -1.73 13.60 8.26
N LYS A 294 -0.67 14.14 8.85
CA LYS A 294 -0.74 14.99 10.05
C LYS A 294 -1.62 16.22 9.84
N LYS A 295 -1.50 16.89 8.69
CA LYS A 295 -2.29 18.09 8.37
C LYS A 295 -3.75 17.75 8.06
N HIS A 296 -4.02 16.69 7.27
CA HIS A 296 -5.39 16.22 7.05
C HIS A 296 -6.05 15.79 8.35
N LYS A 297 -5.34 15.00 9.18
CA LYS A 297 -5.81 14.61 10.51
C LYS A 297 -6.16 15.82 11.37
N ALA A 298 -5.31 16.85 11.41
CA ALA A 298 -5.58 18.05 12.20
C ALA A 298 -6.86 18.77 11.77
N ILE A 299 -7.16 18.82 10.47
CA ILE A 299 -8.42 19.35 9.94
C ILE A 299 -9.60 18.46 10.36
N MET A 300 -9.46 17.16 10.23
CA MET A 300 -10.51 16.20 10.62
C MET A 300 -10.81 16.27 12.13
N ASP A 301 -9.77 16.37 12.97
CA ASP A 301 -9.89 16.44 14.42
C ASP A 301 -10.70 17.66 14.91
N GLN A 302 -10.68 18.78 14.15
CA GLN A 302 -11.50 19.97 14.48
C GLN A 302 -13.00 19.68 14.37
N LYS A 303 -13.44 18.83 13.46
CA LYS A 303 -14.85 18.49 13.22
C LYS A 303 -15.27 17.16 13.84
N ASP A 304 -14.34 16.24 13.93
CA ASP A 304 -14.53 14.90 14.51
C ASP A 304 -13.44 14.57 15.55
N PRO A 305 -13.44 15.25 16.71
CA PRO A 305 -12.41 15.05 17.74
C PRO A 305 -12.44 13.63 18.36
N LYS A 306 -13.49 12.86 18.12
CA LYS A 306 -13.61 11.47 18.59
C LYS A 306 -13.03 10.44 17.60
N GLY A 307 -12.54 10.86 16.44
CA GLY A 307 -11.95 9.99 15.45
C GLY A 307 -12.90 8.95 14.84
N LYS A 308 -14.17 9.29 14.69
CA LYS A 308 -15.19 8.40 14.11
C LYS A 308 -15.05 8.22 12.61
N ILE A 309 -14.60 9.28 11.91
CA ILE A 309 -14.37 9.29 10.47
C ILE A 309 -12.95 8.84 10.21
N GLY A 310 -12.76 7.72 9.49
CA GLY A 310 -11.45 7.22 9.12
C GLY A 310 -10.81 8.05 7.99
N LEU A 311 -9.49 8.22 8.05
CA LEU A 311 -8.68 8.61 6.89
C LEU A 311 -8.23 7.33 6.20
N LEU A 312 -8.53 7.19 4.92
CA LEU A 312 -8.18 6.02 4.13
C LEU A 312 -7.17 6.42 3.05
N VAL A 313 -5.94 5.94 3.18
CA VAL A 313 -4.90 6.16 2.16
C VAL A 313 -5.08 5.09 1.08
N ASP A 314 -6.18 5.18 0.34
CA ASP A 314 -6.65 4.11 -0.54
C ASP A 314 -6.04 4.11 -1.95
N GLU A 315 -5.09 5.03 -2.18
CA GLU A 315 -4.07 4.94 -3.23
C GLU A 315 -2.72 5.46 -2.71
N TRP A 316 -1.70 4.61 -2.74
CA TRP A 316 -0.33 4.98 -2.39
C TRP A 316 0.68 4.02 -3.01
N GLY A 317 1.92 4.44 -3.08
CA GLY A 317 3.02 3.64 -3.58
C GLY A 317 3.97 4.46 -4.45
N THR A 318 4.86 3.77 -5.16
CA THR A 318 5.79 4.38 -6.12
C THR A 318 5.17 4.42 -7.52
N TRP A 319 5.46 5.49 -8.25
CA TRP A 319 5.08 5.64 -9.65
C TRP A 319 6.29 6.05 -10.46
N TRP A 320 6.87 5.08 -11.16
CA TRP A 320 8.00 5.28 -12.07
C TRP A 320 7.55 5.21 -13.52
N ASP A 321 8.51 5.37 -14.44
CA ASP A 321 8.24 5.13 -15.85
C ASP A 321 7.90 3.66 -16.11
N GLU A 322 7.05 3.41 -17.08
CA GLU A 322 6.70 2.05 -17.53
C GLU A 322 7.95 1.31 -18.03
N GLU A 323 7.98 -0.01 -17.84
CA GLU A 323 9.09 -0.82 -18.36
C GLU A 323 9.11 -0.75 -19.90
N PRO A 324 10.30 -0.60 -20.50
CA PRO A 324 10.44 -0.54 -21.95
C PRO A 324 9.84 -1.77 -22.65
N GLY A 325 9.09 -1.53 -23.72
CA GLY A 325 8.45 -2.60 -24.50
C GLY A 325 7.06 -3.01 -24.03
N THR A 326 6.57 -2.42 -22.94
CA THR A 326 5.19 -2.62 -22.49
C THR A 326 4.24 -1.62 -23.17
N ILE A 327 2.93 -1.86 -23.06
CA ILE A 327 1.91 -1.00 -23.67
C ILE A 327 1.82 0.29 -22.85
N SER A 328 1.94 1.43 -23.54
CA SER A 328 1.85 2.73 -22.87
C SER A 328 0.46 2.98 -22.29
N GLY A 329 0.42 3.49 -21.05
CA GLY A 329 -0.77 3.68 -20.25
C GLY A 329 -1.21 2.43 -19.48
N HIS A 330 -0.47 1.33 -19.57
CA HIS A 330 -0.68 0.14 -18.74
C HIS A 330 0.06 0.18 -17.41
N LEU A 331 0.95 1.15 -17.23
CA LEU A 331 1.71 1.40 -16.01
C LEU A 331 2.45 0.17 -15.46
N TYR A 332 2.86 -0.76 -16.35
CA TYR A 332 3.65 -1.92 -15.95
C TYR A 332 5.03 -1.47 -15.51
N GLN A 333 5.36 -1.74 -14.27
CA GLN A 333 6.58 -1.26 -13.62
C GLN A 333 7.21 -2.40 -12.81
N GLN A 334 8.54 -2.52 -12.89
CA GLN A 334 9.29 -3.40 -12.01
C GLN A 334 9.39 -2.80 -10.60
N ASN A 335 9.64 -3.64 -9.61
CA ASN A 335 9.79 -3.25 -8.20
C ASN A 335 11.13 -3.72 -7.66
N ALA A 336 11.96 -2.79 -7.18
CA ALA A 336 13.26 -3.05 -6.60
C ALA A 336 13.25 -3.06 -5.05
N LEU A 337 14.38 -3.34 -4.42
CA LEU A 337 14.53 -3.19 -2.96
C LEU A 337 14.26 -1.74 -2.50
N ARG A 338 14.50 -0.71 -3.35
CA ARG A 338 14.08 0.67 -3.09
C ARG A 338 12.58 0.77 -2.79
N ASP A 339 11.76 0.10 -3.60
CA ASP A 339 10.29 0.14 -3.44
C ASP A 339 9.85 -0.60 -2.18
N ALA A 340 10.57 -1.66 -1.77
CA ALA A 340 10.37 -2.31 -0.48
C ALA A 340 10.63 -1.35 0.69
N PHE A 341 11.65 -0.47 0.61
CA PHE A 341 11.85 0.58 1.62
C PHE A 341 10.71 1.59 1.63
N VAL A 342 10.22 2.02 0.48
CA VAL A 342 9.05 2.91 0.41
C VAL A 342 7.85 2.26 1.09
N ALA A 343 7.59 0.97 0.84
CA ALA A 343 6.51 0.25 1.51
C ALA A 343 6.71 0.19 3.04
N ALA A 344 7.88 -0.19 3.50
CA ALA A 344 8.17 -0.31 4.94
C ALA A 344 8.07 1.02 5.68
N LEU A 345 8.61 2.10 5.10
CA LEU A 345 8.55 3.45 5.67
C LEU A 345 7.12 3.99 5.71
N SER A 346 6.35 3.81 4.63
CA SER A 346 4.93 4.22 4.60
C SER A 346 4.10 3.46 5.63
N LEU A 347 4.26 2.13 5.75
CA LEU A 347 3.57 1.33 6.75
C LEU A 347 3.92 1.77 8.17
N ASN A 348 5.18 2.09 8.47
CA ASN A 348 5.60 2.62 9.77
C ASN A 348 4.88 3.94 10.10
N VAL A 349 4.70 4.83 9.11
CA VAL A 349 3.91 6.06 9.26
C VAL A 349 2.44 5.74 9.51
N PHE A 350 1.83 4.84 8.75
CA PHE A 350 0.42 4.46 8.94
C PHE A 350 0.16 3.88 10.32
N HIS A 351 1.08 3.07 10.86
CA HIS A 351 1.00 2.55 12.24
C HIS A 351 1.00 3.68 13.26
N LYS A 352 1.89 4.67 13.10
CA LYS A 352 1.99 5.82 14.00
C LYS A 352 0.70 6.64 14.07
N TYR A 353 -0.06 6.71 12.96
CA TYR A 353 -1.31 7.47 12.84
C TYR A 353 -2.55 6.57 12.78
N THR A 354 -2.46 5.35 13.28
CA THR A 354 -3.57 4.36 13.23
C THR A 354 -4.80 4.76 14.05
N ASP A 355 -4.68 5.77 14.90
CA ASP A 355 -5.82 6.42 15.54
C ASP A 355 -6.77 7.07 14.53
N ARG A 356 -6.27 7.53 13.38
CA ARG A 356 -7.04 8.18 12.30
C ARG A 356 -6.96 7.41 10.98
N VAL A 357 -5.81 6.86 10.60
CA VAL A 357 -5.63 6.03 9.40
C VAL A 357 -6.25 4.66 9.64
N LYS A 358 -7.35 4.35 8.94
CA LYS A 358 -8.13 3.12 9.15
C LYS A 358 -7.96 2.10 8.04
N MET A 359 -7.48 2.52 6.89
CA MET A 359 -7.23 1.68 5.72
C MET A 359 -6.11 2.30 4.88
N ALA A 360 -5.38 1.47 4.18
CA ALA A 360 -4.50 1.88 3.10
C ALA A 360 -4.52 0.80 2.01
N ASN A 361 -4.59 1.20 0.73
CA ASN A 361 -4.61 0.26 -0.38
C ASN A 361 -3.45 0.59 -1.31
N ILE A 362 -2.44 -0.27 -1.33
CA ILE A 362 -1.28 -0.07 -2.20
C ILE A 362 -1.67 -0.22 -3.67
N ALA A 363 -1.16 0.63 -4.51
CA ALA A 363 -1.38 0.64 -5.94
C ALA A 363 -0.20 -0.02 -6.67
N GLN A 364 -0.40 -1.24 -7.28
CA GLN A 364 -1.63 -2.05 -7.24
C GLN A 364 -1.27 -3.52 -6.92
N VAL A 365 -2.27 -4.38 -6.85
CA VAL A 365 -2.05 -5.77 -6.40
C VAL A 365 -1.20 -6.60 -7.36
N VAL A 366 -1.39 -6.44 -8.69
CA VAL A 366 -0.68 -7.19 -9.74
C VAL A 366 -0.28 -6.26 -10.89
N ASN A 367 0.93 -6.41 -11.39
CA ASN A 367 1.50 -5.83 -12.62
C ASN A 367 1.59 -4.29 -12.71
N VAL A 368 0.84 -3.57 -11.96
CA VAL A 368 0.67 -2.11 -12.12
C VAL A 368 1.35 -1.39 -10.97
N LEU A 369 2.15 -0.38 -11.29
CA LEU A 369 2.84 0.50 -10.33
C LEU A 369 3.62 -0.31 -9.27
N GLN A 370 3.48 0.01 -7.99
CA GLN A 370 4.13 -0.74 -6.90
C GLN A 370 3.35 -2.00 -6.55
N SER A 371 3.40 -3.00 -7.44
CA SER A 371 2.61 -4.22 -7.30
C SER A 371 3.25 -5.25 -6.35
N MET A 372 2.37 -6.10 -5.78
CA MET A 372 2.79 -7.26 -4.99
C MET A 372 3.39 -8.35 -5.88
N ILE A 373 2.83 -8.52 -7.06
CA ILE A 373 3.07 -9.66 -7.96
C ILE A 373 3.25 -9.13 -9.38
N LEU A 374 4.19 -9.69 -10.10
CA LEU A 374 4.30 -9.51 -11.55
C LEU A 374 3.99 -10.83 -12.24
N THR A 375 3.20 -10.77 -13.30
CA THR A 375 2.95 -11.89 -14.21
C THR A 375 3.54 -11.58 -15.58
N ASP A 376 3.95 -12.63 -16.29
CA ASP A 376 4.50 -12.41 -17.62
C ASP A 376 3.44 -11.84 -18.58
N GLN A 377 3.89 -10.94 -19.44
CA GLN A 377 3.02 -10.25 -20.39
C GLN A 377 2.81 -11.08 -21.69
N GLU A 378 3.53 -12.19 -21.82
CA GLU A 378 3.43 -13.11 -22.97
C GLU A 378 2.39 -14.21 -22.72
N GLY A 379 1.83 -14.29 -21.52
CA GLY A 379 0.83 -15.30 -21.16
C GLY A 379 1.38 -16.72 -21.00
N THR A 380 2.70 -16.86 -20.73
CA THR A 380 3.33 -18.18 -20.53
C THR A 380 3.00 -18.81 -19.18
N GLY A 381 2.37 -18.04 -18.28
CA GLY A 381 1.95 -18.53 -16.96
C GLY A 381 3.00 -18.33 -15.87
N HIS A 382 4.06 -17.56 -16.10
CA HIS A 382 5.04 -17.26 -15.07
C HIS A 382 4.57 -16.13 -14.16
N MET A 383 4.90 -16.22 -12.88
CA MET A 383 4.65 -15.24 -11.83
C MET A 383 5.90 -15.03 -10.99
N VAL A 384 6.10 -13.82 -10.47
CA VAL A 384 7.15 -13.51 -9.50
C VAL A 384 6.62 -12.61 -8.39
N LEU A 385 7.06 -12.87 -7.15
CA LEU A 385 6.77 -12.04 -5.99
C LEU A 385 7.78 -10.89 -5.93
N THR A 386 7.30 -9.66 -5.79
CA THR A 386 8.16 -8.47 -5.73
C THR A 386 8.77 -8.30 -4.32
N PRO A 387 9.83 -7.52 -4.17
CA PRO A 387 10.33 -7.13 -2.84
C PRO A 387 9.26 -6.46 -1.97
N THR A 388 8.30 -5.74 -2.58
CA THR A 388 7.16 -5.15 -1.88
C THR A 388 6.24 -6.20 -1.26
N TYR A 389 5.94 -7.30 -1.97
CA TYR A 389 5.21 -8.44 -1.41
C TYR A 389 5.86 -8.96 -0.12
N HIS A 390 7.18 -9.10 -0.14
CA HIS A 390 7.92 -9.62 1.01
C HIS A 390 7.87 -8.69 2.22
N VAL A 391 7.80 -7.38 2.04
CA VAL A 391 7.55 -6.44 3.14
C VAL A 391 6.18 -6.70 3.76
N PHE A 392 5.12 -6.76 2.95
CA PHE A 392 3.77 -7.04 3.44
C PHE A 392 3.71 -8.38 4.17
N GLN A 393 4.36 -9.42 3.63
CA GLN A 393 4.45 -10.74 4.27
C GLN A 393 5.13 -10.67 5.65
N MET A 394 6.25 -9.96 5.75
CA MET A 394 6.97 -9.80 7.01
C MET A 394 6.19 -8.97 8.04
N TYR A 395 5.38 -8.01 7.58
CA TYR A 395 4.60 -7.09 8.40
C TYR A 395 3.23 -7.65 8.82
N THR A 396 2.81 -8.82 8.35
CA THR A 396 1.51 -9.43 8.75
C THR A 396 1.28 -9.50 10.26
N PRO A 397 2.28 -9.66 11.14
CA PRO A 397 2.07 -9.67 12.60
C PRO A 397 1.58 -8.34 13.19
N PHE A 398 1.69 -7.22 12.46
CA PHE A 398 1.14 -5.94 12.88
C PHE A 398 -0.38 -5.84 12.72
N MET A 399 -0.99 -6.68 11.88
CA MET A 399 -2.43 -6.67 11.68
C MET A 399 -3.15 -6.94 12.99
N GLU A 400 -4.08 -6.06 13.38
CA GLU A 400 -4.85 -6.14 14.62
C GLU A 400 -4.02 -5.99 15.91
N ALA A 401 -2.70 -5.74 15.83
CA ALA A 401 -1.85 -5.46 16.97
C ALA A 401 -2.08 -4.04 17.52
N THR A 402 -1.68 -3.78 18.76
CA THR A 402 -1.74 -2.47 19.39
C THR A 402 -0.43 -1.72 19.18
N TYR A 403 -0.47 -0.56 18.55
CA TYR A 403 0.72 0.26 18.31
C TYR A 403 1.42 0.62 19.61
N LEU A 404 2.75 0.56 19.60
CA LEU A 404 3.63 0.97 20.69
C LEU A 404 4.54 2.10 20.20
N PRO A 405 4.59 3.25 20.91
CA PRO A 405 5.54 4.31 20.55
C PRO A 405 6.98 3.82 20.60
N VAL A 406 7.79 4.32 19.67
CA VAL A 406 9.22 4.02 19.61
C VAL A 406 10.00 5.32 19.56
N ASP A 407 10.88 5.53 20.52
CA ASP A 407 11.88 6.59 20.48
C ASP A 407 13.16 6.02 19.87
N LEU A 408 13.55 6.58 18.74
CA LEU A 408 14.75 6.19 18.01
C LEU A 408 15.38 7.44 17.40
N GLU A 409 16.53 7.83 17.92
CA GLU A 409 17.35 8.87 17.33
C GLU A 409 18.14 8.29 16.14
N SER A 410 18.16 9.02 15.03
CA SER A 410 18.84 8.61 13.83
C SER A 410 19.47 9.79 13.11
N GLU A 411 20.66 9.58 12.57
CA GLU A 411 21.20 10.47 11.54
C GLU A 411 20.21 10.56 10.37
N THR A 412 20.22 11.68 9.69
CA THR A 412 19.42 11.90 8.48
C THR A 412 20.30 12.00 7.24
N ILE A 413 19.76 11.54 6.12
CA ILE A 413 20.39 11.59 4.82
C ILE A 413 19.38 12.09 3.80
N GLN A 414 19.87 12.74 2.75
CA GLN A 414 19.03 13.25 1.65
C GLN A 414 19.81 13.24 0.34
N CYS A 415 19.11 13.41 -0.77
CA CYS A 415 19.75 13.59 -2.07
C CYS A 415 20.61 14.86 -2.11
N SER A 416 21.49 14.95 -3.11
CA SER A 416 22.35 16.13 -3.28
C SER A 416 21.52 17.41 -3.52
N LYS A 417 22.11 18.57 -3.16
CA LYS A 417 21.45 19.85 -3.38
C LYS A 417 21.22 20.14 -4.88
N GLU A 418 22.13 19.68 -5.72
CA GLU A 418 22.06 19.82 -7.18
C GLU A 418 20.89 19.02 -7.74
N TYR A 419 20.76 17.76 -7.34
CA TYR A 419 19.64 16.90 -7.75
C TYR A 419 18.30 17.46 -7.28
N PHE A 420 18.25 17.89 -6.03
CA PHE A 420 17.07 18.50 -5.42
C PHE A 420 16.59 19.71 -6.20
N LYS A 421 17.50 20.64 -6.54
CA LYS A 421 17.17 21.84 -7.35
C LYS A 421 16.66 21.49 -8.74
N ALA A 422 17.24 20.45 -9.39
CA ALA A 422 16.83 20.02 -10.72
C ALA A 422 15.44 19.39 -10.75
N LYS A 423 14.99 18.84 -9.62
CA LYS A 423 13.69 18.16 -9.47
C LYS A 423 12.63 19.03 -8.80
N GLN A 424 12.93 20.30 -8.50
CA GLN A 424 11.96 21.20 -7.92
C GLN A 424 10.77 21.40 -8.86
N ASP A 425 9.65 20.78 -8.53
CA ASP A 425 8.35 21.12 -9.09
C ASP A 425 7.74 22.29 -8.30
N THR A 426 6.96 23.12 -8.96
CA THR A 426 6.66 24.49 -8.56
C THR A 426 5.74 24.69 -7.35
N LYS A 427 5.24 23.63 -6.71
CA LYS A 427 4.21 23.76 -5.66
C LYS A 427 4.61 23.37 -4.24
N ASP A 428 5.47 22.41 -4.04
CA ASP A 428 6.05 22.10 -2.71
C ASP A 428 7.24 21.14 -2.89
N ASN A 429 8.45 21.67 -2.70
CA ASN A 429 9.62 21.08 -3.31
C ASN A 429 10.71 20.69 -2.33
N SER A 430 10.33 20.45 -1.09
CA SER A 430 11.25 19.97 -0.08
C SER A 430 11.10 18.48 0.13
N THR A 431 11.96 17.66 -0.47
CA THR A 431 12.09 16.30 0.05
C THR A 431 12.55 16.37 1.50
N ARG A 432 11.87 15.64 2.37
CA ARG A 432 12.30 15.52 3.75
C ARG A 432 13.64 14.79 3.83
N PRO A 433 14.53 15.19 4.72
CA PRO A 433 15.66 14.34 5.07
C PRO A 433 15.13 12.99 5.56
N CYS A 434 15.66 11.91 4.99
CA CYS A 434 15.29 10.56 5.39
C CYS A 434 16.12 10.14 6.63
N PRO A 435 15.53 9.71 7.73
CA PRO A 435 16.29 9.09 8.81
C PRO A 435 16.92 7.80 8.30
N VAL A 436 18.19 7.57 8.62
CA VAL A 436 18.93 6.35 8.25
C VAL A 436 18.27 5.13 8.86
N LEU A 437 17.75 5.26 10.08
CA LEU A 437 17.02 4.23 10.81
C LEU A 437 15.57 4.66 11.01
N SER A 438 14.65 3.74 10.80
CA SER A 438 13.24 3.89 11.17
C SER A 438 12.77 2.62 11.86
N ALA A 439 11.85 2.75 12.82
CA ALA A 439 11.27 1.62 13.51
C ALA A 439 9.77 1.81 13.77
N SER A 440 9.05 0.68 13.82
CA SER A 440 7.67 0.61 14.28
C SER A 440 7.51 -0.62 15.16
N ALA A 441 6.75 -0.49 16.26
CA ALA A 441 6.49 -1.58 17.17
C ALA A 441 5.00 -1.71 17.47
N ALA A 442 4.57 -2.94 17.76
CA ALA A 442 3.22 -3.19 18.23
C ALA A 442 3.15 -4.42 19.14
N LYS A 443 2.18 -4.43 20.04
CA LYS A 443 1.85 -5.58 20.87
C LYS A 443 0.78 -6.41 20.17
N THR A 444 1.13 -7.64 19.85
CA THR A 444 0.26 -8.58 19.18
C THR A 444 -0.80 -9.16 20.11
N THR A 445 -1.81 -9.81 19.57
CA THR A 445 -2.92 -10.37 20.35
C THR A 445 -2.50 -11.52 21.28
N ASP A 446 -1.39 -12.20 20.98
CA ASP A 446 -0.80 -13.23 21.86
C ASP A 446 0.11 -12.65 22.95
N GLY A 447 0.25 -11.32 23.00
CA GLY A 447 1.03 -10.59 23.99
C GLY A 447 2.50 -10.41 23.65
N SER A 448 3.00 -10.93 22.53
CA SER A 448 4.36 -10.68 22.03
C SER A 448 4.49 -9.26 21.46
N ILE A 449 5.72 -8.81 21.23
CA ILE A 449 5.99 -7.56 20.52
C ILE A 449 6.51 -7.89 19.13
N VAL A 450 5.90 -7.31 18.11
CA VAL A 450 6.48 -7.22 16.76
C VAL A 450 7.21 -5.88 16.65
N LEU A 451 8.44 -5.91 16.13
CA LEU A 451 9.29 -4.74 15.92
C LEU A 451 9.88 -4.78 14.51
N ALA A 452 9.50 -3.83 13.69
CA ALA A 452 10.08 -3.61 12.38
C ALA A 452 11.16 -2.52 12.46
N ILE A 453 12.29 -2.74 11.79
CA ILE A 453 13.43 -1.82 11.77
C ILE A 453 13.94 -1.74 10.32
N THR A 454 14.17 -0.52 9.83
CA THR A 454 14.79 -0.29 8.52
C THR A 454 16.14 0.41 8.69
N ASN A 455 17.12 0.03 7.89
CA ASN A 455 18.37 0.77 7.69
C ASN A 455 18.51 1.09 6.20
N VAL A 456 18.29 2.34 5.84
CA VAL A 456 18.32 2.81 4.46
C VAL A 456 19.72 3.24 3.99
N SER A 457 20.72 3.24 4.86
CA SER A 457 22.10 3.54 4.45
C SER A 457 22.57 2.57 3.38
N LEU A 458 23.29 3.08 2.38
CA LEU A 458 23.85 2.25 1.30
C LEU A 458 25.11 1.47 1.72
N ASP A 459 25.80 1.90 2.78
CA ASP A 459 27.13 1.41 3.15
C ASP A 459 27.34 1.15 4.64
N LYS A 460 26.53 1.76 5.54
CA LYS A 460 26.75 1.68 6.99
C LYS A 460 25.81 0.70 7.67
N ALA A 461 26.34 -0.34 8.26
CA ALA A 461 25.63 -1.14 9.24
C ALA A 461 25.51 -0.36 10.57
N GLN A 462 24.44 -0.59 11.31
CA GLN A 462 24.17 0.05 12.60
C GLN A 462 24.00 -1.01 13.69
N THR A 463 24.29 -0.62 14.92
CA THR A 463 23.92 -1.42 16.11
C THR A 463 22.96 -0.60 16.95
N ILE A 464 21.84 -1.18 17.35
CA ILE A 464 20.83 -0.51 18.15
C ILE A 464 20.60 -1.31 19.44
N ASP A 465 20.59 -0.61 20.56
CA ASP A 465 20.19 -1.15 21.86
C ASP A 465 18.78 -0.66 22.18
N PHE A 466 17.79 -1.55 22.11
CA PHE A 466 16.41 -1.24 22.48
C PHE A 466 16.16 -1.54 23.96
N ASP A 467 15.73 -0.55 24.71
CA ASP A 467 15.00 -0.75 25.95
C ASP A 467 13.54 -1.10 25.64
N LEU A 468 13.01 -2.15 26.27
CA LEU A 468 11.63 -2.58 26.11
C LEU A 468 10.83 -2.17 27.35
N ALA A 469 10.55 -0.87 27.49
CA ALA A 469 9.91 -0.30 28.67
C ALA A 469 8.59 -1.01 29.01
N GLY A 470 8.49 -1.59 30.17
CA GLY A 470 7.30 -2.31 30.63
C GLY A 470 7.13 -3.73 30.04
N PHE A 471 8.14 -4.27 29.32
CA PHE A 471 8.07 -5.62 28.76
C PHE A 471 9.32 -6.45 29.10
N LYS A 472 9.10 -7.64 29.62
CA LYS A 472 10.19 -8.58 29.96
C LYS A 472 10.31 -9.66 28.89
N ALA A 473 11.22 -9.42 27.96
CA ALA A 473 11.49 -10.35 26.88
C ALA A 473 12.22 -11.61 27.34
N LYS A 474 11.84 -12.76 26.76
CA LYS A 474 12.46 -14.07 27.03
C LYS A 474 13.17 -14.64 25.81
N SER A 475 12.69 -14.31 24.61
CA SER A 475 13.25 -14.78 23.36
C SER A 475 13.01 -13.77 22.25
N VAL A 476 13.82 -13.83 21.21
CA VAL A 476 13.68 -13.04 19.98
C VAL A 476 13.97 -13.93 18.79
N SER A 477 13.15 -13.78 17.75
CA SER A 477 13.35 -14.35 16.43
C SER A 477 13.05 -13.30 15.38
N GLY A 478 13.56 -13.45 14.16
CA GLY A 478 13.32 -12.44 13.14
C GLY A 478 13.59 -12.90 11.74
N ARG A 479 13.19 -12.04 10.80
CA ARG A 479 13.48 -12.15 9.37
C ARG A 479 14.08 -10.86 8.87
N ILE A 480 14.92 -10.96 7.84
CA ILE A 480 15.57 -9.84 7.17
C ILE A 480 15.31 -9.89 5.66
N LEU A 481 14.99 -8.74 5.09
CA LEU A 481 14.97 -8.50 3.66
C LEU A 481 16.12 -7.55 3.32
N THR A 482 17.02 -7.96 2.44
CA THR A 482 18.20 -7.19 2.04
C THR A 482 18.76 -7.72 0.74
N SER A 483 19.55 -6.91 0.02
CA SER A 483 20.33 -7.32 -1.14
C SER A 483 21.64 -6.54 -1.22
N LYS A 484 22.48 -6.90 -2.19
CA LYS A 484 23.75 -6.22 -2.44
C LYS A 484 23.55 -4.80 -2.93
N ASN A 485 22.52 -4.58 -3.77
CA ASN A 485 22.17 -3.28 -4.31
C ASN A 485 20.69 -2.96 -4.03
N VAL A 486 20.36 -1.70 -3.81
CA VAL A 486 18.97 -1.23 -3.64
C VAL A 486 18.17 -1.25 -4.94
N ALA A 487 18.84 -1.40 -6.07
CA ALA A 487 18.23 -1.60 -7.39
C ALA A 487 17.96 -3.08 -7.72
N ASP A 488 18.39 -4.02 -6.86
CA ASP A 488 18.11 -5.44 -7.07
C ASP A 488 16.60 -5.71 -6.98
N TYR A 489 16.11 -6.58 -7.85
CA TYR A 489 14.70 -6.95 -7.98
C TYR A 489 14.56 -8.44 -8.32
N ASN A 490 13.37 -8.96 -8.24
CA ASN A 490 13.01 -10.30 -8.65
C ASN A 490 12.43 -10.28 -10.07
N ASP A 491 12.86 -11.19 -10.91
CA ASP A 491 12.32 -11.42 -12.26
C ASP A 491 11.95 -12.90 -12.46
N PHE A 492 11.41 -13.24 -13.64
CA PHE A 492 10.94 -14.61 -13.93
C PHE A 492 12.06 -15.62 -14.03
N GLN A 493 13.30 -15.20 -14.31
CA GLN A 493 14.49 -16.06 -14.33
C GLN A 493 15.16 -16.13 -12.95
N HIS A 494 15.04 -15.08 -12.15
CA HIS A 494 15.69 -14.94 -10.84
C HIS A 494 14.65 -14.48 -9.78
N PRO A 495 13.73 -15.38 -9.36
CA PRO A 495 12.56 -14.98 -8.54
C PRO A 495 12.89 -14.68 -7.08
N ASP A 496 14.09 -15.01 -6.61
CA ASP A 496 14.48 -14.96 -5.19
C ASP A 496 15.71 -14.09 -4.91
N VAL A 497 16.07 -13.16 -5.79
CA VAL A 497 17.23 -12.25 -5.60
C VAL A 497 17.04 -11.44 -4.31
N VAL A 498 15.82 -10.92 -4.11
CA VAL A 498 15.42 -10.19 -2.93
C VAL A 498 14.30 -10.97 -2.24
N SER A 499 14.67 -11.80 -1.28
CA SER A 499 13.74 -12.64 -0.53
C SER A 499 14.06 -12.67 0.96
N PRO A 500 13.06 -12.82 1.84
CA PRO A 500 13.29 -12.81 3.28
C PRO A 500 14.08 -14.03 3.76
N LYS A 501 15.07 -13.76 4.61
CA LYS A 501 15.91 -14.78 5.26
C LYS A 501 15.73 -14.75 6.76
N GLU A 502 16.08 -15.86 7.44
CA GLU A 502 16.16 -15.88 8.90
C GLU A 502 17.18 -14.86 9.39
N TYR A 503 16.84 -14.10 10.43
CA TYR A 503 17.72 -13.10 11.02
C TYR A 503 18.15 -13.54 12.44
N LYS A 504 19.48 -13.56 12.70
CA LYS A 504 20.08 -14.12 13.92
C LYS A 504 20.88 -13.12 14.77
N ASP A 505 21.05 -11.89 14.28
CA ASP A 505 21.88 -10.87 14.94
C ASP A 505 21.07 -9.92 15.85
N ALA A 506 19.94 -10.40 16.36
CA ALA A 506 19.21 -9.81 17.48
C ALA A 506 19.41 -10.66 18.74
N LYS A 507 19.85 -10.06 19.84
CA LYS A 507 20.20 -10.76 21.10
C LYS A 507 19.68 -10.02 22.31
N LEU A 508 19.07 -10.75 23.23
CA LEU A 508 18.73 -10.24 24.55
C LEU A 508 19.94 -10.35 25.48
N ASN A 509 20.31 -9.26 26.14
CA ASN A 509 21.32 -9.28 27.14
C ASN A 509 20.73 -9.65 28.54
N LYS A 510 21.59 -9.88 29.52
CA LYS A 510 21.18 -10.25 30.90
C LYS A 510 20.31 -9.18 31.59
N LYS A 511 20.35 -7.93 31.13
CA LYS A 511 19.58 -6.81 31.68
C LYS A 511 18.20 -6.65 30.97
N GLY A 512 17.91 -7.47 29.95
CA GLY A 512 16.67 -7.40 29.18
C GLY A 512 16.70 -6.43 27.99
N THR A 513 17.84 -5.76 27.73
CA THR A 513 18.01 -4.92 26.52
C THR A 513 18.15 -5.79 25.31
N LEU A 514 17.46 -5.42 24.21
CA LEU A 514 17.54 -6.07 22.93
C LEU A 514 18.60 -5.38 22.06
N ASN A 515 19.72 -6.05 21.82
CA ASN A 515 20.78 -5.59 20.93
C ASN A 515 20.53 -6.13 19.52
N VAL A 516 20.49 -5.24 18.52
CA VAL A 516 20.21 -5.55 17.11
C VAL A 516 21.31 -4.99 16.23
N LYS A 517 21.97 -5.84 15.45
CA LYS A 517 22.94 -5.44 14.42
C LYS A 517 22.25 -5.38 13.07
N ILE A 518 21.85 -4.21 12.62
CA ILE A 518 21.15 -4.05 11.36
C ILE A 518 22.12 -3.71 10.19
N PRO A 519 22.28 -4.59 9.19
CA PRO A 519 23.09 -4.30 8.02
C PRO A 519 22.60 -3.09 7.24
N ALA A 520 23.48 -2.48 6.45
CA ALA A 520 23.06 -1.51 5.42
C ALA A 520 22.03 -2.14 4.48
N LYS A 521 21.17 -1.32 3.89
CA LYS A 521 20.17 -1.75 2.87
C LYS A 521 19.30 -2.92 3.36
N SER A 522 18.74 -2.81 4.58
CA SER A 522 17.96 -3.92 5.15
C SER A 522 16.69 -3.48 5.86
N ILE A 523 15.71 -4.36 5.81
CA ILE A 523 14.46 -4.31 6.56
C ILE A 523 14.40 -5.55 7.42
N ILE A 524 14.25 -5.38 8.75
CA ILE A 524 14.17 -6.48 9.71
C ILE A 524 12.82 -6.42 10.39
N VAL A 525 12.20 -7.58 10.59
CA VAL A 525 11.02 -7.71 11.46
C VAL A 525 11.32 -8.78 12.51
N LEU A 526 11.21 -8.37 13.77
CA LEU A 526 11.45 -9.21 14.95
C LEU A 526 10.14 -9.56 15.65
N ASN A 527 10.08 -10.78 16.17
CA ASN A 527 9.06 -11.23 17.11
C ASN A 527 9.74 -11.46 18.47
N ILE A 528 9.30 -10.74 19.48
CA ILE A 528 9.89 -10.68 20.83
C ILE A 528 8.84 -11.24 21.81
N LYS A 529 9.20 -12.34 22.50
CA LYS A 529 8.31 -13.04 23.45
C LYS A 529 8.82 -12.96 24.87
#